data_28f10af29a14e39c8a9c64a33a12dc02
#
_entry.id   28f10af29a14e39c8a9c64a33a12dc02
#
_cell.length_a   1.000
_cell.length_b   1.000
_cell.length_c   1.000
_cell.angle_alpha   90.00
_cell.angle_beta   90.00
_cell.angle_gamma   90.00
#
_symmetry.space_group_name_H-M   'P 1'
#
loop_
_entity.id
_entity.type
_entity.pdbx_description
1 polymer ?
#
loop_
_entity_poly.entity_id
_entity_poly.type
_entity_poly.pdbx_seq_one_letter_code
_entity_poly.pdbx_strand_id
1 'polypeptide(L)'
;ILIPSEETRLDMYPMDYEEFRWALGDEQTIPLLRTMFNSLSPLSDDTNRRMMRDFRLYVLVGGMPQAVNDYLDTNDMSIVDQRKRSILDLYDEDFYDLDPSGQTSDLFHAIPAQLSSNASRYQVSSVIDGGKLDRLRGQINILKDSMTVNIAYHANDPSAGLASHINRDQFKLFCGDTGLFVTLAFWDDKFTENVIYQKLLSDKLKADVGYVYENVVSQILTATGNKLYYHTWPTPSGKH
;
A
#
# COMPACT_ATOMS: atom_id res chain seq x y z
N ILE A 1 11.39 -15.21 -20.47
CA ILE A 1 10.98 -14.51 -21.68
C ILE A 1 12.13 -13.57 -22.06
N LEU A 2 12.74 -13.81 -23.23
CA LEU A 2 13.72 -12.87 -23.77
C LEU A 2 12.94 -11.69 -24.34
N ILE A 3 13.08 -10.53 -23.73
CA ILE A 3 12.50 -9.29 -24.25
C ILE A 3 13.40 -8.86 -25.43
N PRO A 4 12.86 -8.72 -26.65
CA PRO A 4 13.63 -8.19 -27.76
C PRO A 4 14.20 -6.81 -27.43
N SER A 5 15.39 -6.50 -27.93
CA SER A 5 16.07 -5.22 -27.67
C SER A 5 15.31 -3.98 -28.18
N GLU A 6 14.24 -4.20 -28.92
CA GLU A 6 13.35 -3.16 -29.48
C GLU A 6 12.12 -2.87 -28.58
N GLU A 7 11.91 -3.65 -27.51
CA GLU A 7 10.79 -3.44 -26.59
C GLU A 7 11.23 -2.63 -25.36
N THR A 8 10.45 -1.63 -25.02
CA THR A 8 10.57 -0.88 -23.75
C THR A 8 9.50 -1.35 -22.79
N ARG A 9 9.92 -1.92 -21.66
CA ARG A 9 9.00 -2.28 -20.58
C ARG A 9 8.55 -1.02 -19.84
N LEU A 10 7.25 -0.83 -19.74
CA LEU A 10 6.63 0.20 -18.93
C LEU A 10 5.84 -0.47 -17.80
N ASP A 11 6.21 -0.20 -16.57
CA ASP A 11 5.47 -0.68 -15.40
C ASP A 11 4.33 0.31 -15.10
N MET A 12 3.10 -0.21 -14.98
CA MET A 12 1.92 0.58 -14.64
C MET A 12 1.51 0.29 -13.20
N TYR A 13 1.39 1.34 -12.41
CA TYR A 13 0.99 1.27 -11.00
C TYR A 13 -0.47 1.72 -10.83
N PRO A 14 -1.14 1.38 -9.70
CA PRO A 14 -2.39 2.01 -9.34
C PRO A 14 -2.23 3.54 -9.30
N MET A 15 -3.31 4.27 -9.59
CA MET A 15 -3.32 5.73 -9.54
C MET A 15 -2.76 6.25 -8.22
N ASP A 16 -1.87 7.24 -8.30
CA ASP A 16 -1.43 7.97 -7.12
C ASP A 16 -2.48 9.03 -6.70
N TYR A 17 -2.17 9.77 -5.64
CA TYR A 17 -3.12 10.79 -5.15
C TYR A 17 -3.34 11.92 -6.14
N GLU A 18 -2.33 12.31 -6.91
CA GLU A 18 -2.45 13.35 -7.93
C GLU A 18 -3.36 12.90 -9.08
N GLU A 19 -3.16 11.69 -9.59
CA GLU A 19 -3.98 11.09 -10.64
C GLU A 19 -5.43 10.87 -10.18
N PHE A 20 -5.62 10.47 -8.92
CA PHE A 20 -6.95 10.39 -8.31
C PHE A 20 -7.65 11.76 -8.27
N ARG A 21 -6.92 12.84 -7.94
CA ARG A 21 -7.47 14.21 -7.99
C ARG A 21 -7.85 14.62 -9.41
N TRP A 22 -7.06 14.26 -10.40
CA TRP A 22 -7.41 14.49 -11.81
C TRP A 22 -8.69 13.76 -12.21
N ALA A 23 -8.86 12.51 -11.80
CA ALA A 23 -10.08 11.76 -12.03
C ALA A 23 -11.32 12.43 -11.40
N LEU A 24 -11.16 13.13 -10.28
CA LEU A 24 -12.19 13.95 -9.65
C LEU A 24 -12.37 15.35 -10.33
N GLY A 25 -11.64 15.65 -11.39
CA GLY A 25 -11.67 16.94 -12.08
C GLY A 25 -10.88 18.05 -11.39
N ASP A 26 -10.00 17.72 -10.44
CA ASP A 26 -9.18 18.68 -9.73
C ASP A 26 -7.71 18.61 -10.13
N GLU A 27 -7.32 19.47 -11.04
CA GLU A 27 -5.94 19.64 -11.50
C GLU A 27 -5.17 20.75 -10.72
N GLN A 28 -5.82 21.44 -9.78
CA GLN A 28 -5.25 22.63 -9.15
C GLN A 28 -4.66 22.37 -7.77
N THR A 29 -5.20 21.42 -7.04
CA THR A 29 -4.83 21.16 -5.63
C THR A 29 -3.35 20.79 -5.48
N ILE A 30 -2.84 19.87 -6.29
CA ILE A 30 -1.45 19.40 -6.13
C ILE A 30 -0.43 20.46 -6.57
N PRO A 31 -0.58 21.18 -7.69
CA PRO A 31 0.28 22.33 -8.02
C PRO A 31 0.30 23.40 -6.91
N LEU A 32 -0.87 23.68 -6.31
CA LEU A 32 -0.95 24.60 -5.16
C LEU A 32 -0.14 24.10 -3.98
N LEU A 33 -0.31 22.81 -3.60
CA LEU A 33 0.46 22.19 -2.51
C LEU A 33 1.97 22.25 -2.75
N ARG A 34 2.41 21.97 -3.97
CA ARG A 34 3.83 22.06 -4.35
C ARG A 34 4.35 23.51 -4.23
N THR A 35 3.55 24.48 -4.64
CA THR A 35 3.91 25.90 -4.50
C THR A 35 4.05 26.29 -3.04
N MET A 36 3.07 25.94 -2.20
CA MET A 36 3.10 26.22 -0.76
C MET A 36 4.27 25.54 -0.06
N PHE A 37 4.54 24.28 -0.40
CA PHE A 37 5.68 23.52 0.12
C PHE A 37 7.02 24.20 -0.25
N ASN A 38 7.21 24.55 -1.51
CA ASN A 38 8.45 25.17 -2.00
C ASN A 38 8.69 26.57 -1.40
N SER A 39 7.60 27.30 -1.12
CA SER A 39 7.67 28.63 -0.47
C SER A 39 7.68 28.57 1.05
N LEU A 40 7.64 27.35 1.65
CA LEU A 40 7.51 27.14 3.11
C LEU A 40 6.34 27.93 3.72
N SER A 41 5.27 28.10 2.96
CA SER A 41 4.07 28.82 3.37
C SER A 41 3.05 27.86 3.96
N PRO A 42 2.48 28.14 5.15
CA PRO A 42 1.48 27.26 5.75
C PRO A 42 0.16 27.34 4.98
N LEU A 43 -0.55 26.22 4.95
CA LEU A 43 -1.94 26.17 4.52
C LEU A 43 -2.85 26.77 5.61
N SER A 44 -3.97 27.37 5.22
CA SER A 44 -5.01 27.71 6.21
C SER A 44 -5.61 26.43 6.79
N ASP A 45 -6.11 26.50 8.03
CA ASP A 45 -6.71 25.36 8.71
C ASP A 45 -7.87 24.74 7.93
N ASP A 46 -8.69 25.57 7.27
CA ASP A 46 -9.82 25.08 6.46
C ASP A 46 -9.35 24.35 5.20
N THR A 47 -8.33 24.90 4.54
CA THR A 47 -7.73 24.26 3.36
C THR A 47 -7.08 22.92 3.75
N ASN A 48 -6.32 22.92 4.84
CA ASN A 48 -5.69 21.69 5.34
C ASN A 48 -6.73 20.62 5.71
N ARG A 49 -7.80 20.98 6.43
CA ARG A 49 -8.88 20.03 6.77
C ARG A 49 -9.55 19.44 5.53
N ARG A 50 -9.83 20.26 4.52
CA ARG A 50 -10.42 19.79 3.26
C ARG A 50 -9.48 18.83 2.53
N MET A 51 -8.21 19.21 2.38
CA MET A 51 -7.22 18.38 1.71
C MET A 51 -7.01 17.04 2.43
N MET A 52 -6.95 17.04 3.76
CA MET A 52 -6.85 15.81 4.56
C MET A 52 -8.07 14.92 4.43
N ARG A 53 -9.28 15.49 4.33
CA ARG A 53 -10.49 14.72 4.06
C ARG A 53 -10.43 14.07 2.68
N ASP A 54 -10.03 14.80 1.67
CA ASP A 54 -9.92 14.31 0.30
C ASP A 54 -8.80 13.25 0.17
N PHE A 55 -7.70 13.42 0.90
CA PHE A 55 -6.65 12.41 0.98
C PHE A 55 -7.15 11.12 1.66
N ARG A 56 -7.94 11.22 2.73
CA ARG A 56 -8.56 10.03 3.35
C ARG A 56 -9.54 9.35 2.39
N LEU A 57 -10.26 10.10 1.58
CA LEU A 57 -11.10 9.52 0.55
C LEU A 57 -10.29 8.68 -0.44
N TYR A 58 -9.15 9.21 -0.91
CA TYR A 58 -8.21 8.45 -1.73
C TYR A 58 -7.73 7.17 -1.03
N VAL A 59 -7.38 7.25 0.26
CA VAL A 59 -6.97 6.08 1.05
C VAL A 59 -8.04 4.99 1.05
N LEU A 60 -9.31 5.38 1.06
CA LEU A 60 -10.45 4.46 1.09
C LEU A 60 -10.80 3.88 -0.27
N VAL A 61 -10.84 4.70 -1.30
CA VAL A 61 -11.16 4.29 -2.67
C VAL A 61 -9.99 3.51 -3.27
N GLY A 62 -8.77 4.00 -3.06
CA GLY A 62 -7.55 3.48 -3.68
C GLY A 62 -7.29 4.08 -5.06
N GLY A 63 -6.30 3.52 -5.73
CA GLY A 63 -5.87 3.90 -7.07
C GLY A 63 -6.26 2.90 -8.15
N MET A 64 -7.01 1.85 -7.83
CA MET A 64 -7.49 0.90 -8.85
C MET A 64 -8.53 1.57 -9.75
N PRO A 65 -8.30 1.68 -11.09
CA PRO A 65 -9.17 2.45 -11.98
C PRO A 65 -10.64 2.03 -11.93
N GLN A 66 -10.92 0.74 -11.76
CA GLN A 66 -12.29 0.23 -11.65
C GLN A 66 -12.98 0.75 -10.37
N ALA A 67 -12.28 0.77 -9.23
CA ALA A 67 -12.80 1.26 -7.97
C ALA A 67 -13.00 2.80 -8.01
N VAL A 68 -12.10 3.52 -8.67
CA VAL A 68 -12.22 4.96 -8.88
C VAL A 68 -13.43 5.29 -9.76
N ASN A 69 -13.64 4.56 -10.85
CA ASN A 69 -14.81 4.74 -11.73
C ASN A 69 -16.11 4.45 -10.99
N ASP A 70 -16.19 3.34 -10.23
CA ASP A 70 -17.38 3.03 -9.44
C ASP A 70 -17.68 4.15 -8.42
N TYR A 71 -16.66 4.75 -7.81
CA TYR A 71 -16.85 5.90 -6.93
C TYR A 71 -17.36 7.14 -7.67
N LEU A 72 -16.78 7.45 -8.84
CA LEU A 72 -17.19 8.62 -9.66
C LEU A 72 -18.64 8.49 -10.12
N ASP A 73 -19.07 7.28 -10.52
CA ASP A 73 -20.38 7.04 -11.08
C ASP A 73 -21.48 6.99 -10.01
N THR A 74 -21.16 6.49 -8.81
CA THR A 74 -22.17 6.17 -7.80
C THR A 74 -22.08 6.99 -6.52
N ASN A 75 -20.88 7.47 -6.19
CA ASN A 75 -20.54 8.06 -4.88
C ASN A 75 -20.95 7.13 -3.69
N ASP A 76 -20.96 5.82 -3.94
CA ASP A 76 -21.36 4.79 -2.97
C ASP A 76 -20.16 3.89 -2.63
N MET A 77 -19.69 4.00 -1.39
CA MET A 77 -18.56 3.21 -0.89
C MET A 77 -18.88 1.71 -0.82
N SER A 78 -20.14 1.30 -0.80
CA SER A 78 -20.51 -0.11 -0.79
C SER A 78 -20.19 -0.77 -2.14
N ILE A 79 -20.45 -0.06 -3.22
CA ILE A 79 -20.15 -0.51 -4.58
C ILE A 79 -18.62 -0.55 -4.77
N VAL A 80 -17.91 0.47 -4.30
CA VAL A 80 -16.45 0.53 -4.33
C VAL A 80 -15.83 -0.64 -3.56
N ASP A 81 -16.35 -0.98 -2.37
CA ASP A 81 -15.82 -2.12 -1.59
C ASP A 81 -16.08 -3.45 -2.28
N GLN A 82 -17.28 -3.65 -2.84
CA GLN A 82 -17.58 -4.85 -3.63
C GLN A 82 -16.62 -5.00 -4.82
N ARG A 83 -16.31 -3.91 -5.51
CA ARG A 83 -15.32 -3.90 -6.60
C ARG A 83 -13.95 -4.33 -6.12
N LYS A 84 -13.49 -3.75 -5.00
CA LYS A 84 -12.17 -4.08 -4.42
C LYS A 84 -12.10 -5.55 -3.98
N ARG A 85 -13.17 -6.08 -3.39
CA ARG A 85 -13.26 -7.51 -3.05
C ARG A 85 -13.16 -8.38 -4.30
N SER A 86 -13.89 -8.05 -5.36
CA SER A 86 -13.78 -8.78 -6.63
C SER A 86 -12.36 -8.74 -7.22
N ILE A 87 -11.63 -7.64 -7.06
CA ILE A 87 -10.23 -7.55 -7.50
C ILE A 87 -9.34 -8.46 -6.64
N LEU A 88 -9.56 -8.50 -5.33
CA LEU A 88 -8.81 -9.37 -4.42
C LEU A 88 -9.09 -10.84 -4.68
N ASP A 89 -10.35 -11.22 -4.97
CA ASP A 89 -10.71 -12.58 -5.38
C ASP A 89 -9.96 -13.00 -6.65
N LEU A 90 -9.84 -12.10 -7.65
CA LEU A 90 -9.04 -12.37 -8.86
C LEU A 90 -7.55 -12.52 -8.55
N TYR A 91 -7.00 -11.74 -7.61
CA TYR A 91 -5.61 -11.93 -7.17
C TYR A 91 -5.41 -13.31 -6.55
N ASP A 92 -6.35 -13.77 -5.74
CA ASP A 92 -6.28 -15.11 -5.15
C ASP A 92 -6.34 -16.22 -6.21
N GLU A 93 -7.21 -16.08 -7.24
CA GLU A 93 -7.26 -17.02 -8.37
C GLU A 93 -5.90 -17.05 -9.10
N ASP A 94 -5.32 -15.89 -9.43
CA ASP A 94 -4.02 -15.79 -10.09
C ASP A 94 -2.87 -16.38 -9.21
N PHE A 95 -2.93 -16.16 -7.89
CA PHE A 95 -1.94 -16.73 -6.98
C PHE A 95 -2.06 -18.25 -6.91
N TYR A 96 -3.27 -18.82 -6.89
CA TYR A 96 -3.48 -20.26 -6.91
C TYR A 96 -3.00 -20.91 -8.20
N ASP A 97 -3.13 -20.24 -9.33
CA ASP A 97 -2.61 -20.72 -10.61
C ASP A 97 -1.07 -20.81 -10.62
N LEU A 98 -0.40 -19.87 -9.96
CA LEU A 98 1.06 -19.81 -9.86
C LEU A 98 1.63 -20.64 -8.70
N ASP A 99 0.88 -20.75 -7.62
CA ASP A 99 1.24 -21.48 -6.38
C ASP A 99 0.05 -22.26 -5.83
N PRO A 100 -0.20 -23.50 -6.33
CA PRO A 100 -1.31 -24.32 -5.87
C PRO A 100 -1.26 -24.70 -4.39
N SER A 101 -0.14 -24.42 -3.67
CA SER A 101 -0.08 -24.62 -2.22
C SER A 101 -0.88 -23.59 -1.42
N GLY A 102 -1.28 -22.47 -2.04
CA GLY A 102 -1.98 -21.35 -1.41
C GLY A 102 -1.11 -20.44 -0.54
N GLN A 103 0.18 -20.76 -0.38
CA GLN A 103 1.06 -20.01 0.52
C GLN A 103 1.27 -18.57 0.06
N THR A 104 1.23 -18.31 -1.25
CA THR A 104 1.34 -16.95 -1.80
C THR A 104 0.15 -16.09 -1.37
N SER A 105 -1.08 -16.63 -1.45
CA SER A 105 -2.30 -15.97 -0.97
C SER A 105 -2.25 -15.73 0.54
N ASP A 106 -1.86 -16.74 1.34
CA ASP A 106 -1.72 -16.59 2.79
C ASP A 106 -0.75 -15.46 3.16
N LEU A 107 0.40 -15.39 2.48
CA LEU A 107 1.38 -14.33 2.71
C LEU A 107 0.82 -12.95 2.31
N PHE A 108 0.04 -12.85 1.25
CA PHE A 108 -0.59 -11.61 0.84
C PHE A 108 -1.64 -11.14 1.85
N HIS A 109 -2.54 -12.01 2.25
CA HIS A 109 -3.61 -11.71 3.21
C HIS A 109 -3.09 -11.34 4.61
N ALA A 110 -1.91 -11.81 4.98
CA ALA A 110 -1.31 -11.47 6.28
C ALA A 110 -0.69 -10.06 6.33
N ILE A 111 -0.57 -9.33 5.22
CA ILE A 111 0.10 -8.03 5.17
C ILE A 111 -0.48 -7.03 6.20
N PRO A 112 -1.81 -6.83 6.31
CA PRO A 112 -2.36 -5.87 7.27
C PRO A 112 -2.02 -6.23 8.72
N ALA A 113 -2.11 -7.50 9.09
CA ALA A 113 -1.80 -7.96 10.44
C ALA A 113 -0.31 -7.77 10.77
N GLN A 114 0.58 -8.03 9.80
CA GLN A 114 2.02 -7.81 9.97
C GLN A 114 2.38 -6.34 10.18
N LEU A 115 1.76 -5.44 9.41
CA LEU A 115 1.99 -3.99 9.54
C LEU A 115 1.39 -3.43 10.82
N SER A 116 0.18 -3.84 11.20
CA SER A 116 -0.50 -3.37 12.42
C SER A 116 0.20 -3.81 13.70
N SER A 117 0.93 -4.93 13.69
CA SER A 117 1.69 -5.42 14.84
C SER A 117 2.94 -4.61 15.16
N ASN A 118 3.27 -3.57 14.38
CA ASN A 118 4.50 -2.78 14.48
C ASN A 118 5.78 -3.63 14.45
N ALA A 119 5.73 -4.79 13.81
CA ALA A 119 6.89 -5.64 13.65
C ALA A 119 7.99 -4.93 12.83
N SER A 120 9.24 -5.10 13.24
CA SER A 120 10.39 -4.48 12.55
C SER A 120 10.60 -5.05 11.14
N ARG A 121 10.00 -6.19 10.82
CA ARG A 121 10.06 -6.86 9.52
C ARG A 121 8.86 -7.77 9.32
N TYR A 122 8.59 -8.16 8.09
CA TYR A 122 7.62 -9.20 7.77
C TYR A 122 8.12 -10.58 8.27
N GLN A 123 7.29 -11.28 9.04
CA GLN A 123 7.64 -12.55 9.68
C GLN A 123 6.91 -13.71 8.98
N VAL A 124 7.55 -14.36 8.02
CA VAL A 124 6.94 -15.47 7.27
C VAL A 124 6.53 -16.64 8.15
N SER A 125 7.27 -16.89 9.25
CA SER A 125 6.98 -17.97 10.20
C SER A 125 5.75 -17.76 11.08
N SER A 126 5.23 -16.53 11.15
CA SER A 126 3.97 -16.26 11.85
C SER A 126 2.74 -16.45 10.95
N VAL A 127 2.96 -16.61 9.64
CA VAL A 127 1.90 -16.83 8.65
C VAL A 127 1.85 -18.31 8.24
N ILE A 128 3.01 -18.87 7.90
CA ILE A 128 3.13 -20.26 7.47
C ILE A 128 3.82 -21.05 8.57
N ASP A 129 3.15 -22.06 9.10
CA ASP A 129 3.71 -22.92 10.16
C ASP A 129 5.01 -23.60 9.70
N GLY A 130 6.07 -23.45 10.50
CA GLY A 130 7.41 -23.91 10.14
C GLY A 130 8.02 -23.19 8.93
N GLY A 131 7.42 -22.10 8.47
CA GLY A 131 7.86 -21.30 7.33
C GLY A 131 9.25 -20.69 7.55
N LYS A 132 10.15 -20.95 6.59
CA LYS A 132 11.48 -20.34 6.53
C LYS A 132 11.57 -19.49 5.27
N LEU A 133 12.12 -18.28 5.40
CA LEU A 133 12.22 -17.35 4.27
C LEU A 133 12.88 -17.99 3.03
N ASP A 134 13.94 -18.78 3.22
CA ASP A 134 14.64 -19.43 2.10
C ASP A 134 13.74 -20.37 1.27
N ARG A 135 12.76 -20.99 1.91
CA ARG A 135 11.78 -21.87 1.24
C ARG A 135 10.64 -21.10 0.59
N LEU A 136 10.33 -19.89 1.09
CA LEU A 136 9.21 -19.06 0.64
C LEU A 136 9.63 -17.90 -0.27
N ARG A 137 10.92 -17.87 -0.72
CA ARG A 137 11.40 -16.85 -1.65
C ARG A 137 10.66 -16.87 -2.99
N GLY A 138 10.24 -18.07 -3.43
CA GLY A 138 9.42 -18.22 -4.64
C GLY A 138 8.10 -17.46 -4.53
N GLN A 139 7.37 -17.66 -3.44
CA GLN A 139 6.10 -17.00 -3.16
C GLN A 139 6.25 -15.48 -3.03
N ILE A 140 7.30 -15.01 -2.33
CA ILE A 140 7.60 -13.58 -2.26
C ILE A 140 7.92 -12.99 -3.64
N ASN A 141 8.60 -13.76 -4.51
CA ASN A 141 8.87 -13.31 -5.88
C ASN A 141 7.58 -13.26 -6.71
N ILE A 142 6.65 -14.23 -6.56
CA ILE A 142 5.35 -14.18 -7.23
C ILE A 142 4.63 -12.87 -6.86
N LEU A 143 4.51 -12.55 -5.57
CA LEU A 143 3.88 -11.31 -5.11
C LEU A 143 4.56 -10.05 -5.67
N LYS A 144 5.88 -10.05 -5.74
CA LYS A 144 6.65 -8.91 -6.28
C LYS A 144 6.47 -8.78 -7.80
N ASP A 145 6.58 -9.90 -8.53
CA ASP A 145 6.60 -9.89 -9.99
C ASP A 145 5.19 -9.65 -10.57
N SER A 146 4.12 -10.00 -9.80
CA SER A 146 2.74 -9.63 -10.10
C SER A 146 2.41 -8.17 -9.79
N MET A 147 3.34 -7.41 -9.19
CA MET A 147 3.15 -6.02 -8.77
C MET A 147 2.00 -5.80 -7.76
N THR A 148 1.54 -6.86 -7.09
CA THR A 148 0.50 -6.79 -6.06
C THR A 148 1.00 -6.25 -4.74
N VAL A 149 2.32 -6.24 -4.54
CA VAL A 149 2.97 -5.72 -3.33
C VAL A 149 4.14 -4.80 -3.64
N ASN A 150 4.38 -3.87 -2.72
CA ASN A 150 5.59 -3.07 -2.64
C ASN A 150 6.49 -3.63 -1.53
N ILE A 151 7.77 -3.81 -1.82
CA ILE A 151 8.73 -4.37 -0.86
C ILE A 151 9.72 -3.29 -0.43
N ALA A 152 9.77 -3.01 0.88
CA ALA A 152 10.82 -2.20 1.47
C ALA A 152 11.86 -3.11 2.13
N TYR A 153 13.12 -2.99 1.70
CA TYR A 153 14.23 -3.74 2.29
C TYR A 153 14.89 -2.97 3.43
N HIS A 154 15.37 -3.69 4.44
CA HIS A 154 16.12 -3.07 5.52
C HIS A 154 17.51 -2.62 5.03
N ALA A 155 17.86 -1.37 5.30
CA ALA A 155 19.18 -0.83 5.08
C ALA A 155 19.96 -0.87 6.41
N ASN A 156 21.06 -1.63 6.46
CA ASN A 156 21.87 -1.74 7.68
C ASN A 156 22.56 -0.41 8.04
N ASP A 157 22.90 0.39 7.02
CA ASP A 157 23.50 1.71 7.21
C ASP A 157 22.83 2.71 6.25
N PRO A 158 22.01 3.63 6.77
CA PRO A 158 21.35 4.64 5.94
C PRO A 158 22.28 5.78 5.50
N SER A 159 23.46 5.93 6.12
CA SER A 159 24.45 7.00 5.80
C SER A 159 25.33 6.67 4.60
N ALA A 160 25.49 5.39 4.30
CA ALA A 160 26.19 4.91 3.12
C ALA A 160 25.20 4.60 2.00
N GLY A 161 25.60 4.62 0.74
CA GLY A 161 24.66 4.35 -0.38
C GLY A 161 23.76 3.16 -0.14
N LEU A 162 22.45 3.41 -0.02
CA LEU A 162 21.42 2.45 0.46
C LEU A 162 21.49 1.09 -0.25
N ALA A 163 21.76 1.10 -1.56
CA ALA A 163 21.83 -0.13 -2.35
C ALA A 163 22.95 -1.09 -1.96
N SER A 164 24.03 -0.58 -1.34
CA SER A 164 25.20 -1.38 -0.95
C SER A 164 25.05 -2.10 0.38
N HIS A 165 24.07 -1.68 1.21
CA HIS A 165 23.88 -2.13 2.58
C HIS A 165 22.49 -2.77 2.80
N ILE A 166 21.89 -3.31 1.72
CA ILE A 166 20.59 -3.95 1.78
C ILE A 166 20.69 -5.31 2.47
N ASN A 167 19.85 -5.52 3.47
CA ASN A 167 19.57 -6.84 4.02
C ASN A 167 18.30 -7.41 3.36
N ARG A 168 18.46 -8.35 2.42
CA ARG A 168 17.35 -8.96 1.69
C ARG A 168 16.55 -9.95 2.52
N ASP A 169 17.04 -10.35 3.68
CA ASP A 169 16.35 -11.25 4.61
C ASP A 169 15.46 -10.48 5.60
N GLN A 170 15.56 -9.16 5.58
CA GLN A 170 14.72 -8.28 6.37
C GLN A 170 13.99 -7.31 5.45
N PHE A 171 12.69 -7.43 5.39
CA PHE A 171 11.84 -6.59 4.55
C PHE A 171 10.48 -6.38 5.20
N LYS A 172 9.78 -5.34 4.77
CA LYS A 172 8.35 -5.12 4.99
C LYS A 172 7.63 -5.33 3.66
N LEU A 173 6.43 -5.89 3.71
CA LEU A 173 5.51 -5.97 2.58
C LEU A 173 4.40 -4.96 2.78
N PHE A 174 4.08 -4.23 1.72
CA PHE A 174 2.96 -3.33 1.61
C PHE A 174 2.09 -3.77 0.44
N CYS A 175 0.78 -3.61 0.54
CA CYS A 175 -0.11 -3.84 -0.59
C CYS A 175 0.16 -2.80 -1.69
N GLY A 176 0.09 -3.21 -2.95
CA GLY A 176 0.34 -2.34 -4.10
C GLY A 176 -0.65 -1.19 -4.22
N ASP A 177 -1.88 -1.38 -3.72
CA ASP A 177 -2.93 -0.38 -3.69
C ASP A 177 -3.48 -0.17 -2.28
N THR A 178 -3.66 1.10 -1.88
CA THR A 178 -4.11 1.43 -0.53
C THR A 178 -5.59 1.15 -0.29
N GLY A 179 -6.44 1.28 -1.31
CA GLY A 179 -7.85 0.93 -1.20
C GLY A 179 -8.05 -0.58 -1.02
N LEU A 180 -7.29 -1.39 -1.78
CA LEU A 180 -7.26 -2.84 -1.60
C LEU A 180 -6.73 -3.22 -0.22
N PHE A 181 -5.69 -2.53 0.26
CA PHE A 181 -5.14 -2.72 1.60
C PHE A 181 -6.19 -2.51 2.69
N VAL A 182 -6.99 -1.45 2.60
CA VAL A 182 -8.07 -1.17 3.57
C VAL A 182 -9.12 -2.28 3.53
N THR A 183 -9.56 -2.72 2.34
CA THR A 183 -10.51 -3.83 2.21
C THR A 183 -9.93 -5.13 2.77
N LEU A 184 -8.65 -5.42 2.51
CA LEU A 184 -7.96 -6.60 3.02
C LEU A 184 -7.84 -6.57 4.55
N ALA A 185 -7.59 -5.41 5.15
CA ALA A 185 -7.50 -5.25 6.61
C ALA A 185 -8.82 -5.52 7.34
N PHE A 186 -9.95 -5.42 6.65
CA PHE A 186 -11.30 -5.66 7.17
C PHE A 186 -12.03 -6.76 6.39
N TRP A 187 -11.28 -7.73 5.86
CA TRP A 187 -11.80 -8.78 4.99
C TRP A 187 -12.90 -9.61 5.64
N ASP A 188 -12.74 -9.95 6.91
CA ASP A 188 -13.69 -10.77 7.67
C ASP A 188 -14.98 -10.04 8.05
N ASP A 189 -14.95 -8.70 8.03
CA ASP A 189 -16.15 -7.91 8.22
C ASP A 189 -17.00 -8.06 6.93
N LYS A 190 -18.19 -8.67 7.07
CA LYS A 190 -19.21 -8.50 6.03
C LYS A 190 -19.29 -7.03 5.75
N PHE A 191 -19.27 -6.65 4.47
CA PHE A 191 -19.43 -5.24 4.12
C PHE A 191 -20.50 -4.66 5.03
N THR A 192 -20.12 -4.23 6.16
CA THR A 192 -20.99 -3.69 7.15
C THR A 192 -20.71 -2.22 7.19
N GLU A 193 -21.74 -1.56 6.65
CA GLU A 193 -22.06 -0.29 7.22
C GLU A 193 -20.85 0.62 7.29
N ASN A 194 -20.73 1.51 6.40
CA ASN A 194 -20.10 2.83 6.44
C ASN A 194 -19.37 3.28 7.73
N VAL A 195 -19.40 2.48 8.81
CA VAL A 195 -18.85 2.85 10.13
C VAL A 195 -17.32 2.93 10.08
N ILE A 196 -16.66 1.99 9.39
CA ILE A 196 -15.18 2.03 9.24
C ILE A 196 -14.82 3.16 8.28
N TYR A 197 -15.52 3.25 7.16
CA TYR A 197 -15.33 4.35 6.21
C TYR A 197 -15.63 5.69 6.86
N GLN A 198 -16.70 5.80 7.64
CA GLN A 198 -17.01 7.03 8.39
C GLN A 198 -15.97 7.34 9.47
N LYS A 199 -15.40 6.34 10.12
CA LYS A 199 -14.30 6.55 11.08
C LYS A 199 -13.03 7.01 10.38
N LEU A 200 -12.69 6.44 9.22
CA LEU A 200 -11.54 6.85 8.42
C LEU A 200 -11.75 8.26 7.81
N LEU A 201 -12.95 8.60 7.40
CA LEU A 201 -13.29 9.93 6.91
C LEU A 201 -13.40 10.99 8.03
N SER A 202 -13.81 10.60 9.24
CA SER A 202 -13.87 11.49 10.39
C SER A 202 -12.52 11.53 11.10
N ASP A 203 -12.08 12.72 11.59
CA ASP A 203 -10.86 12.89 12.40
C ASP A 203 -10.84 12.09 13.72
N LYS A 204 -11.74 11.13 13.89
CA LYS A 204 -11.97 10.38 15.12
C LYS A 204 -11.21 9.04 15.21
N LEU A 205 -10.39 8.71 14.20
CA LEU A 205 -9.51 7.57 14.32
C LEU A 205 -8.37 7.87 15.28
N LYS A 206 -8.46 7.22 16.42
CA LYS A 206 -7.37 7.17 17.41
C LYS A 206 -6.17 6.43 16.79
N ALA A 207 -5.02 6.76 17.25
CA ALA A 207 -3.63 6.40 16.99
C ALA A 207 -3.23 5.11 16.24
N ASP A 208 -4.13 4.18 15.95
CA ASP A 208 -3.77 2.84 15.45
C ASP A 208 -3.80 2.67 13.93
N VAL A 209 -3.85 3.75 13.16
CA VAL A 209 -3.87 3.69 11.68
C VAL A 209 -2.56 4.09 11.01
N GLY A 210 -1.48 4.20 11.77
CA GLY A 210 -0.16 4.52 11.23
C GLY A 210 0.25 3.57 10.09
N TYR A 211 -0.07 2.29 10.23
CA TYR A 211 0.20 1.27 9.22
C TYR A 211 -0.52 1.49 7.88
N VAL A 212 -1.72 2.11 7.89
CA VAL A 212 -2.44 2.48 6.66
C VAL A 212 -1.69 3.60 5.93
N TYR A 213 -1.21 4.60 6.67
CA TYR A 213 -0.40 5.67 6.10
C TYR A 213 0.97 5.17 5.62
N GLU A 214 1.60 4.20 6.31
CA GLU A 214 2.81 3.55 5.79
C GLU A 214 2.54 2.90 4.42
N ASN A 215 1.39 2.23 4.25
CA ASN A 215 1.01 1.62 2.97
C ASN A 215 0.82 2.66 1.87
N VAL A 216 0.10 3.75 2.13
CA VAL A 216 -0.09 4.86 1.18
C VAL A 216 1.24 5.46 0.75
N VAL A 217 2.14 5.73 1.70
CA VAL A 217 3.46 6.29 1.40
C VAL A 217 4.26 5.33 0.53
N SER A 218 4.19 4.00 0.81
CA SER A 218 4.87 3.00 -0.01
C SER A 218 4.36 3.01 -1.46
N GLN A 219 3.05 3.10 -1.65
CA GLN A 219 2.41 3.17 -2.98
C GLN A 219 2.88 4.41 -3.75
N ILE A 220 2.77 5.60 -3.15
CA ILE A 220 3.14 6.86 -3.81
C ILE A 220 4.64 6.87 -4.17
N LEU A 221 5.51 6.44 -3.26
CA LEU A 221 6.94 6.40 -3.52
C LEU A 221 7.29 5.40 -4.62
N THR A 222 6.63 4.23 -4.67
CA THR A 222 6.86 3.24 -5.72
C THR A 222 6.37 3.75 -7.08
N ALA A 223 5.16 4.32 -7.14
CA ALA A 223 4.59 4.86 -8.37
C ALA A 223 5.45 5.99 -8.97
N THR A 224 6.16 6.75 -8.13
CA THR A 224 7.12 7.79 -8.56
C THR A 224 8.53 7.26 -8.85
N GLY A 225 8.70 5.93 -8.94
CA GLY A 225 9.94 5.27 -9.33
C GLY A 225 10.99 5.11 -8.22
N ASN A 226 10.62 5.35 -6.97
CA ASN A 226 11.52 5.19 -5.84
C ASN A 226 11.62 3.73 -5.40
N LYS A 227 12.83 3.28 -5.08
CA LYS A 227 13.04 2.02 -4.36
C LYS A 227 12.83 2.24 -2.87
N LEU A 228 12.08 1.33 -2.25
CA LEU A 228 11.74 1.46 -0.84
C LEU A 228 12.81 0.83 0.05
N TYR A 229 13.20 1.57 1.08
CA TYR A 229 14.09 1.13 2.14
C TYR A 229 13.56 1.59 3.48
N TYR A 230 13.90 0.86 4.54
CA TYR A 230 13.69 1.31 5.90
C TYR A 230 14.91 1.00 6.76
N HIS A 231 15.03 1.69 7.88
CA HIS A 231 16.07 1.46 8.87
C HIS A 231 15.44 1.45 10.26
N THR A 232 15.97 0.61 11.15
CA THR A 232 15.55 0.55 12.55
C THR A 232 16.72 0.97 13.44
N TRP A 233 16.47 1.97 14.29
CA TRP A 233 17.43 2.37 15.30
C TRP A 233 17.22 1.54 16.58
N PRO A 234 18.28 1.00 17.19
CA PRO A 234 18.13 0.38 18.49
C PRO A 234 17.66 1.45 19.51
N THR A 235 16.54 1.19 20.16
CA THR A 235 16.12 2.07 21.26
C THR A 235 17.01 1.86 22.48
N PRO A 236 17.22 2.88 23.36
CA PRO A 236 18.02 2.73 24.58
C PRO A 236 17.58 1.59 25.49
N SER A 237 16.33 1.11 25.33
CA SER A 237 15.75 -0.03 26.07
C SER A 237 16.00 -1.39 25.41
N GLY A 238 16.73 -1.46 24.30
CA GLY A 238 17.00 -2.71 23.57
C GLY A 238 15.79 -3.33 22.89
N LYS A 239 14.67 -2.61 22.82
CA LYS A 239 13.49 -3.00 22.01
C LYS A 239 13.60 -2.37 20.63
N HIS A 240 13.60 -3.20 19.61
CA HIS A 240 13.55 -2.79 18.21
C HIS A 240 12.13 -2.46 17.80
#